data_33dc18ee77de235e436b3e8369f2d94e
#
_entry.id   33dc18ee77de235e436b3e8369f2d94e
#
_cell.length_a   1.000
_cell.length_b   1.000
_cell.length_c   1.000
_cell.angle_alpha   90.00
_cell.angle_beta   90.00
_cell.angle_gamma   90.00
#
_symmetry.space_group_name_H-M   'P 1'
#
loop_
_entity.id
_entity.type
_entity.pdbx_description
1 polymer ?
#
loop_
_entity_poly.entity_id
_entity_poly.type
_entity_poly.pdbx_seq_one_letter_code
_entity_poly.pdbx_strand_id
1 'polypeptide(L)'
;MTHKSKRLTFFLICDFVLFTLSIFLAYELRFSGFIPNIFYESLIKAWLVLTALKFAFFALFGIYKVAWRFVSLNEARKIFIALALSECVFLGIFYLFDDFFNPFPRSVIGIDFVLSYLFIGGLRISKRMFIDFRRVRYEESTPCIVVGATSKALHLLKGAKEGSLGLYPVAVIDERKSLIGTYCDKFKVQSKNFIKDYAQNGVKTAIIALKLNQDELKKLFDELVSYGISDIKIFSFTKNETRDISIEDLLARKPKDLDNKAVSAFLKGKVVLVSGAGGTIGSELCQQCIQFGAKKLIMVEHSEFNLYQINEKLSAHKDKITPVLLSILDENALDELLAHHKIDLILHAAAYKHVPLCEQNPNAAVLNNIQGTKILCDLAKKNGVKKFVMISTDKAVRPTSIMGCTKRVCELYALNLSEANFEVSCVRFGNVLGSSGSVIPKFKAQIDANLPLTLTHPDIVRYFMLVSEAVQLVLQAAAIAKGGELFVLNMGQPVKIMDLAQKMLLLSGKTHLPIKITGLRKGEKLFEELLIDEKDIQTKYESIFVTHSEKCDLKKLNLQINELLHSSNVAQILAQIVPEFKHNSKGTV
;
A
#
# COMPACT_ATOMS: atom_id res chain seq x y z
N MET A 1 -33.61 -10.61 -34.41
CA MET A 1 -32.23 -10.19 -34.72
C MET A 1 -31.49 -9.79 -33.43
N THR A 2 -30.36 -10.37 -33.18
CA THR A 2 -29.52 -10.02 -32.01
C THR A 2 -28.96 -8.57 -32.13
N HIS A 3 -28.68 -7.92 -31.02
CA HIS A 3 -28.05 -6.56 -31.01
C HIS A 3 -26.79 -6.45 -31.88
N LYS A 4 -26.05 -7.55 -32.03
CA LYS A 4 -24.86 -7.65 -32.87
C LYS A 4 -25.22 -7.58 -34.37
N SER A 5 -26.29 -8.23 -34.79
CA SER A 5 -26.77 -8.22 -36.18
C SER A 5 -27.27 -6.82 -36.59
N LYS A 6 -28.10 -6.16 -35.77
CA LYS A 6 -28.59 -4.79 -36.06
C LYS A 6 -27.45 -3.78 -36.26
N ARG A 7 -26.41 -3.90 -35.46
CA ARG A 7 -25.21 -3.03 -35.57
C ARG A 7 -24.45 -3.27 -36.88
N LEU A 8 -24.22 -4.52 -37.22
CA LEU A 8 -23.51 -4.86 -38.47
C LEU A 8 -24.27 -4.35 -39.69
N THR A 9 -25.58 -4.60 -39.75
CA THR A 9 -26.45 -4.13 -40.85
C THR A 9 -26.38 -2.60 -40.98
N PHE A 10 -26.45 -1.88 -39.87
CA PHE A 10 -26.34 -0.42 -39.88
C PHE A 10 -25.00 0.06 -40.50
N PHE A 11 -23.87 -0.52 -40.10
CA PHE A 11 -22.57 -0.15 -40.69
C PHE A 11 -22.47 -0.48 -42.16
N LEU A 12 -22.94 -1.64 -42.56
CA LEU A 12 -22.93 -2.03 -43.97
C LEU A 12 -23.73 -1.06 -44.85
N ILE A 13 -24.92 -0.64 -44.38
CA ILE A 13 -25.73 0.36 -45.08
C ILE A 13 -25.03 1.71 -45.13
N CYS A 14 -24.52 2.21 -43.99
CA CYS A 14 -23.84 3.51 -43.99
C CYS A 14 -22.58 3.50 -44.86
N ASP A 15 -21.74 2.46 -44.76
CA ASP A 15 -20.53 2.36 -45.56
C ASP A 15 -20.85 2.23 -47.04
N PHE A 16 -21.90 1.50 -47.42
CA PHE A 16 -22.38 1.43 -48.80
C PHE A 16 -22.77 2.82 -49.36
N VAL A 17 -23.56 3.58 -48.57
CA VAL A 17 -23.95 4.94 -48.99
C VAL A 17 -22.74 5.85 -49.09
N LEU A 18 -21.77 5.78 -48.14
CA LEU A 18 -20.58 6.62 -48.17
C LEU A 18 -19.59 6.24 -49.29
N PHE A 19 -19.42 4.96 -49.62
CA PHE A 19 -18.62 4.53 -50.77
C PHE A 19 -19.26 4.96 -52.09
N THR A 20 -20.59 4.82 -52.19
CA THR A 20 -21.31 5.33 -53.35
C THR A 20 -21.16 6.82 -53.51
N LEU A 21 -21.38 7.59 -52.43
CA LEU A 21 -21.25 9.04 -52.44
C LEU A 21 -19.82 9.47 -52.82
N SER A 22 -18.81 8.77 -52.30
CA SER A 22 -17.41 9.13 -52.52
C SER A 22 -17.00 9.01 -53.99
N ILE A 23 -17.37 7.92 -54.66
CA ILE A 23 -16.99 7.73 -56.06
C ILE A 23 -17.78 8.66 -57.00
N PHE A 24 -19.06 8.89 -56.77
CA PHE A 24 -19.83 9.86 -57.55
C PHE A 24 -19.29 11.28 -57.37
N LEU A 25 -19.00 11.71 -56.15
CA LEU A 25 -18.35 13.00 -55.88
C LEU A 25 -16.95 13.07 -56.50
N ALA A 26 -16.20 11.99 -56.52
CA ALA A 26 -14.89 11.96 -57.18
C ALA A 26 -14.98 12.23 -58.69
N TYR A 27 -16.00 11.71 -59.33
CA TYR A 27 -16.25 12.04 -60.74
C TYR A 27 -16.71 13.49 -60.93
N GLU A 28 -17.67 13.98 -60.11
CA GLU A 28 -18.14 15.37 -60.15
C GLU A 28 -16.98 16.36 -59.96
N LEU A 29 -16.13 16.12 -58.95
CA LEU A 29 -14.95 16.97 -58.71
C LEU A 29 -13.94 16.90 -59.88
N ARG A 30 -13.78 15.72 -60.51
CA ARG A 30 -12.89 15.60 -61.69
C ARG A 30 -13.40 16.38 -62.86
N PHE A 31 -14.72 16.48 -63.09
CA PHE A 31 -15.34 17.15 -64.23
C PHE A 31 -15.98 18.48 -63.89
N SER A 32 -15.62 19.10 -62.72
CA SER A 32 -16.09 20.40 -62.29
C SER A 32 -17.61 20.56 -62.24
N GLY A 33 -18.30 19.47 -61.79
CA GLY A 33 -19.74 19.45 -61.52
C GLY A 33 -20.62 18.86 -62.61
N PHE A 34 -20.11 18.53 -63.79
CA PHE A 34 -20.87 17.87 -64.85
C PHE A 34 -20.13 16.67 -65.44
N ILE A 35 -20.66 15.46 -65.21
CA ILE A 35 -20.11 14.23 -65.71
C ILE A 35 -20.53 14.05 -67.17
N PRO A 36 -19.59 14.01 -68.15
CA PRO A 36 -19.97 13.77 -69.54
C PRO A 36 -20.57 12.37 -69.75
N ASN A 37 -21.59 12.26 -70.62
CA ASN A 37 -22.31 11.01 -70.84
C ASN A 37 -21.44 9.79 -71.18
N ILE A 38 -20.35 9.99 -71.85
CA ILE A 38 -19.37 8.94 -72.21
C ILE A 38 -18.77 8.21 -71.01
N PHE A 39 -18.76 8.86 -69.82
CA PHE A 39 -18.16 8.28 -68.61
C PHE A 39 -19.16 7.56 -67.68
N TYR A 40 -20.49 7.63 -67.93
CA TYR A 40 -21.48 7.01 -67.03
C TYR A 40 -21.33 5.47 -66.97
N GLU A 41 -21.08 4.83 -68.08
CA GLU A 41 -20.91 3.36 -68.11
C GLU A 41 -19.67 2.94 -67.30
N SER A 42 -18.52 3.61 -67.49
CA SER A 42 -17.30 3.34 -66.74
C SER A 42 -17.45 3.66 -65.25
N LEU A 43 -18.21 4.73 -64.89
CA LEU A 43 -18.52 5.07 -63.53
C LEU A 43 -19.28 3.95 -62.82
N ILE A 44 -20.33 3.39 -63.44
CA ILE A 44 -21.12 2.31 -62.86
C ILE A 44 -20.28 1.05 -62.68
N LYS A 45 -19.49 0.67 -63.70
CA LYS A 45 -18.58 -0.48 -63.64
C LYS A 45 -17.54 -0.29 -62.50
N ALA A 46 -16.87 0.86 -62.45
CA ALA A 46 -15.90 1.19 -61.41
C ALA A 46 -16.56 1.23 -60.01
N TRP A 47 -17.75 1.81 -59.87
CA TRP A 47 -18.51 1.84 -58.60
C TRP A 47 -18.76 0.42 -58.08
N LEU A 48 -19.25 -0.49 -58.92
CA LEU A 48 -19.53 -1.88 -58.53
C LEU A 48 -18.29 -2.60 -58.03
N VAL A 49 -17.21 -2.58 -58.85
CA VAL A 49 -15.98 -3.29 -58.53
C VAL A 49 -15.29 -2.68 -57.29
N LEU A 50 -15.14 -1.37 -57.26
CA LEU A 50 -14.43 -0.70 -56.18
C LEU A 50 -15.18 -0.80 -54.83
N THR A 51 -16.52 -0.67 -54.86
CA THR A 51 -17.34 -0.86 -53.65
C THR A 51 -17.21 -2.31 -53.14
N ALA A 52 -17.23 -3.31 -54.02
CA ALA A 52 -17.05 -4.71 -53.62
C ALA A 52 -15.66 -4.95 -53.00
N LEU A 53 -14.61 -4.39 -53.59
CA LEU A 53 -13.25 -4.47 -53.06
C LEU A 53 -13.14 -3.81 -51.68
N LYS A 54 -13.71 -2.60 -51.48
CA LYS A 54 -13.71 -1.90 -50.20
C LYS A 54 -14.38 -2.73 -49.11
N PHE A 55 -15.54 -3.34 -49.39
CA PHE A 55 -16.20 -4.24 -48.44
C PHE A 55 -15.37 -5.49 -48.14
N ALA A 56 -14.73 -6.09 -49.15
CA ALA A 56 -13.87 -7.26 -48.94
C ALA A 56 -12.68 -6.95 -48.03
N PHE A 57 -11.97 -5.85 -48.29
CA PHE A 57 -10.87 -5.42 -47.42
C PHE A 57 -11.31 -4.99 -46.02
N PHE A 58 -12.46 -4.35 -45.88
CA PHE A 58 -13.02 -4.02 -44.55
C PHE A 58 -13.37 -5.27 -43.74
N ALA A 59 -13.88 -6.31 -44.40
CA ALA A 59 -14.12 -7.60 -43.76
C ALA A 59 -12.81 -8.31 -43.38
N LEU A 60 -11.81 -8.31 -44.28
CA LEU A 60 -10.48 -8.91 -44.07
C LEU A 60 -9.76 -8.27 -42.87
N PHE A 61 -9.75 -6.94 -42.78
CA PHE A 61 -9.11 -6.20 -41.71
C PHE A 61 -9.97 -6.15 -40.41
N GLY A 62 -11.13 -6.80 -40.41
CA GLY A 62 -11.98 -6.92 -39.23
C GLY A 62 -12.58 -5.60 -38.73
N ILE A 63 -12.73 -4.60 -39.61
CA ILE A 63 -13.22 -3.25 -39.26
C ILE A 63 -14.61 -3.30 -38.64
N TYR A 64 -15.46 -4.24 -39.06
CA TYR A 64 -16.80 -4.44 -38.52
C TYR A 64 -16.86 -5.13 -37.14
N LYS A 65 -15.74 -5.69 -36.66
CA LYS A 65 -15.67 -6.34 -35.35
C LYS A 65 -15.50 -5.32 -34.21
N VAL A 66 -15.05 -4.12 -34.52
CA VAL A 66 -14.78 -3.07 -33.53
C VAL A 66 -16.06 -2.34 -33.14
N ALA A 67 -16.28 -2.15 -31.82
CA ALA A 67 -17.38 -1.35 -31.35
C ALA A 67 -17.09 0.15 -31.55
N TRP A 68 -18.07 0.90 -32.02
CA TRP A 68 -17.98 2.32 -32.35
C TRP A 68 -17.38 3.21 -31.23
N ARG A 69 -17.62 2.79 -29.98
CA ARG A 69 -17.11 3.48 -28.77
C ARG A 69 -15.59 3.41 -28.62
N PHE A 70 -14.94 2.41 -29.23
CA PHE A 70 -13.53 2.11 -29.05
C PHE A 70 -12.66 2.44 -30.28
N VAL A 71 -13.15 3.27 -31.18
CA VAL A 71 -12.36 3.69 -32.35
C VAL A 71 -11.14 4.48 -31.89
N SER A 72 -9.94 4.00 -32.24
CA SER A 72 -8.65 4.55 -31.86
C SER A 72 -7.84 4.91 -33.13
N LEU A 73 -6.65 5.51 -32.92
CA LEU A 73 -5.70 5.77 -34.02
C LEU A 73 -5.31 4.47 -34.76
N ASN A 74 -5.26 3.34 -34.08
CA ASN A 74 -5.00 2.04 -34.71
C ASN A 74 -6.13 1.65 -35.68
N GLU A 75 -7.38 1.95 -35.36
CA GLU A 75 -8.49 1.67 -36.24
C GLU A 75 -8.49 2.62 -37.45
N ALA A 76 -8.18 3.89 -37.26
CA ALA A 76 -8.01 4.83 -38.36
C ALA A 76 -6.89 4.37 -39.34
N ARG A 77 -5.78 3.84 -38.82
CA ARG A 77 -4.71 3.25 -39.61
C ARG A 77 -5.19 2.01 -40.41
N LYS A 78 -6.00 1.13 -39.82
CA LYS A 78 -6.56 -0.03 -40.50
C LYS A 78 -7.49 0.36 -41.65
N ILE A 79 -8.35 1.38 -41.44
CA ILE A 79 -9.22 1.94 -42.45
C ILE A 79 -8.40 2.48 -43.62
N PHE A 80 -7.34 3.25 -43.32
CA PHE A 80 -6.43 3.79 -44.31
C PHE A 80 -5.80 2.68 -45.17
N ILE A 81 -5.24 1.65 -44.53
CA ILE A 81 -4.58 0.53 -45.24
C ILE A 81 -5.59 -0.26 -46.07
N ALA A 82 -6.78 -0.52 -45.55
CA ALA A 82 -7.81 -1.27 -46.25
C ALA A 82 -8.29 -0.54 -47.53
N LEU A 83 -8.49 0.78 -47.43
CA LEU A 83 -8.84 1.61 -48.57
C LEU A 83 -7.69 1.68 -49.59
N ALA A 84 -6.46 1.93 -49.14
CA ALA A 84 -5.29 1.98 -50.04
C ALA A 84 -5.11 0.67 -50.83
N LEU A 85 -5.24 -0.48 -50.15
CA LEU A 85 -5.15 -1.77 -50.80
C LEU A 85 -6.31 -2.02 -51.78
N SER A 86 -7.53 -1.58 -51.46
CA SER A 86 -8.67 -1.71 -52.39
C SER A 86 -8.46 -0.90 -53.68
N GLU A 87 -7.89 0.32 -53.57
CA GLU A 87 -7.56 1.14 -54.73
C GLU A 87 -6.39 0.57 -55.54
N CYS A 88 -5.35 0.05 -54.85
CA CYS A 88 -4.23 -0.60 -55.55
C CYS A 88 -4.67 -1.84 -56.33
N VAL A 89 -5.54 -2.67 -55.73
CA VAL A 89 -6.09 -3.85 -56.40
C VAL A 89 -7.00 -3.44 -57.55
N PHE A 90 -7.81 -2.41 -57.37
CA PHE A 90 -8.63 -1.86 -58.47
C PHE A 90 -7.76 -1.35 -59.62
N LEU A 91 -6.69 -0.64 -59.35
CA LEU A 91 -5.71 -0.23 -60.39
C LEU A 91 -5.15 -1.41 -61.14
N GLY A 92 -4.79 -2.49 -60.45
CA GLY A 92 -4.34 -3.74 -61.12
C GLY A 92 -5.41 -4.34 -62.01
N ILE A 93 -6.66 -4.43 -61.57
CA ILE A 93 -7.81 -4.91 -62.37
C ILE A 93 -8.05 -3.97 -63.56
N PHE A 94 -7.97 -2.66 -63.33
CA PHE A 94 -8.12 -1.67 -64.41
C PHE A 94 -7.08 -1.89 -65.54
N TYR A 95 -5.80 -2.09 -65.21
CA TYR A 95 -4.76 -2.33 -66.22
C TYR A 95 -4.88 -3.68 -66.91
N LEU A 96 -5.44 -4.70 -66.27
CA LEU A 96 -5.65 -6.03 -66.86
C LEU A 96 -6.88 -6.06 -67.79
N PHE A 97 -7.88 -5.20 -67.54
CA PHE A 97 -9.18 -5.18 -68.23
C PHE A 97 -9.47 -3.75 -68.74
N ASP A 98 -8.50 -3.06 -69.32
CA ASP A 98 -8.60 -1.67 -69.77
C ASP A 98 -9.81 -1.43 -70.68
N ASP A 99 -10.05 -2.30 -71.66
CA ASP A 99 -11.20 -2.23 -72.56
C ASP A 99 -12.56 -2.23 -71.84
N PHE A 100 -12.64 -2.93 -70.72
CA PHE A 100 -13.86 -2.99 -69.93
C PHE A 100 -14.25 -1.66 -69.24
N PHE A 101 -13.23 -0.90 -68.82
CA PHE A 101 -13.43 0.35 -68.08
C PHE A 101 -13.27 1.60 -68.94
N ASN A 102 -12.79 1.48 -70.17
CA ASN A 102 -12.50 2.62 -71.03
C ASN A 102 -13.80 3.27 -71.59
N PRO A 103 -13.90 4.62 -71.54
CA PRO A 103 -12.95 5.58 -70.99
C PRO A 103 -13.08 5.76 -69.46
N PHE A 104 -11.95 5.71 -68.72
CA PHE A 104 -11.93 5.88 -67.28
C PHE A 104 -10.94 6.96 -66.82
N PRO A 105 -11.35 7.99 -66.08
CA PRO A 105 -10.48 9.07 -65.62
C PRO A 105 -9.65 8.65 -64.39
N ARG A 106 -8.37 8.27 -64.58
CA ARG A 106 -7.48 7.70 -63.56
C ARG A 106 -7.38 8.53 -62.27
N SER A 107 -7.51 9.86 -62.36
CA SER A 107 -7.47 10.77 -61.20
C SER A 107 -8.61 10.54 -60.21
N VAL A 108 -9.73 9.93 -60.64
CA VAL A 108 -10.87 9.61 -59.78
C VAL A 108 -10.48 8.66 -58.67
N ILE A 109 -9.57 7.72 -58.89
CA ILE A 109 -9.10 6.76 -57.90
C ILE A 109 -8.48 7.48 -56.70
N GLY A 110 -7.60 8.45 -56.91
CA GLY A 110 -6.99 9.22 -55.83
C GLY A 110 -7.99 10.12 -55.08
N ILE A 111 -8.95 10.72 -55.83
CA ILE A 111 -9.99 11.55 -55.21
C ILE A 111 -10.93 10.68 -54.39
N ASP A 112 -11.37 9.53 -54.90
CA ASP A 112 -12.25 8.59 -54.20
C ASP A 112 -11.59 8.01 -52.94
N PHE A 113 -10.29 7.69 -53.00
CA PHE A 113 -9.53 7.27 -51.79
C PHE A 113 -9.61 8.31 -50.68
N VAL A 114 -9.32 9.59 -50.97
CA VAL A 114 -9.35 10.65 -49.99
C VAL A 114 -10.74 10.87 -49.45
N LEU A 115 -11.76 10.94 -50.32
CA LEU A 115 -13.15 11.13 -49.89
C LEU A 115 -13.66 9.95 -49.05
N SER A 116 -13.40 8.72 -49.46
CA SER A 116 -13.75 7.52 -48.71
C SER A 116 -13.15 7.51 -47.33
N TYR A 117 -11.85 7.87 -47.21
CA TYR A 117 -11.17 7.93 -45.91
C TYR A 117 -11.77 9.03 -45.00
N LEU A 118 -12.05 10.20 -45.53
CA LEU A 118 -12.67 11.30 -44.80
C LEU A 118 -14.10 10.97 -44.33
N PHE A 119 -14.92 10.40 -45.21
CA PHE A 119 -16.31 10.08 -44.90
C PHE A 119 -16.42 8.94 -43.88
N ILE A 120 -15.71 7.85 -44.10
CA ILE A 120 -15.71 6.70 -43.19
C ILE A 120 -15.04 7.05 -41.86
N GLY A 121 -13.89 7.75 -41.89
CA GLY A 121 -13.22 8.22 -40.70
C GLY A 121 -14.09 9.20 -39.88
N GLY A 122 -14.71 10.16 -40.57
CA GLY A 122 -15.63 11.13 -39.97
C GLY A 122 -16.84 10.43 -39.30
N LEU A 123 -17.47 9.47 -39.99
CA LEU A 123 -18.57 8.67 -39.44
C LEU A 123 -18.12 7.89 -38.18
N ARG A 124 -16.95 7.26 -38.24
CA ARG A 124 -16.45 6.47 -37.10
C ARG A 124 -16.09 7.33 -35.89
N ILE A 125 -15.60 8.56 -36.11
CA ILE A 125 -15.19 9.50 -35.03
C ILE A 125 -16.40 10.27 -34.49
N SER A 126 -17.41 10.58 -35.33
CA SER A 126 -18.55 11.44 -34.97
C SER A 126 -19.28 11.01 -33.70
N LYS A 127 -19.55 9.71 -33.53
CA LYS A 127 -20.24 9.20 -32.34
C LYS A 127 -19.38 9.29 -31.08
N ARG A 128 -18.06 9.14 -31.21
CA ARG A 128 -17.15 9.33 -30.07
C ARG A 128 -17.17 10.78 -29.63
N MET A 129 -17.07 11.72 -30.57
CA MET A 129 -17.19 13.16 -30.28
C MET A 129 -18.54 13.49 -29.64
N PHE A 130 -19.65 12.93 -30.16
CA PHE A 130 -20.97 13.16 -29.62
C PHE A 130 -21.16 12.60 -28.20
N ILE A 131 -20.62 11.41 -27.91
CA ILE A 131 -20.64 10.80 -26.56
C ILE A 131 -19.76 11.63 -25.61
N ASP A 132 -18.58 12.03 -26.06
CA ASP A 132 -17.67 12.88 -25.27
C ASP A 132 -18.28 14.26 -24.98
N PHE A 133 -19.09 14.79 -25.88
CA PHE A 133 -19.78 16.09 -25.70
C PHE A 133 -20.98 16.00 -24.74
N ARG A 134 -21.73 14.88 -24.73
CA ARG A 134 -22.93 14.70 -23.87
C ARG A 134 -22.64 14.26 -22.43
N ARG A 135 -21.44 13.81 -22.07
CA ARG A 135 -21.12 13.18 -20.80
C ARG A 135 -20.70 14.13 -19.67
N VAL A 136 -20.99 15.38 -19.74
CA VAL A 136 -20.71 16.33 -18.64
C VAL A 136 -21.97 16.50 -17.79
N ARG A 137 -22.31 15.49 -16.96
CA ARG A 137 -23.24 15.64 -15.84
C ARG A 137 -22.44 15.62 -14.54
N TYR A 138 -22.24 16.80 -13.95
CA TYR A 138 -21.52 16.99 -12.67
C TYR A 138 -22.48 17.26 -11.50
N GLU A 139 -23.77 16.97 -11.63
CA GLU A 139 -24.82 17.41 -10.71
C GLU A 139 -24.68 16.91 -9.26
N GLU A 140 -23.82 15.88 -9.00
CA GLU A 140 -23.53 15.36 -7.65
C GLU A 140 -22.03 15.15 -7.40
N SER A 141 -21.16 15.81 -8.14
CA SER A 141 -19.70 15.58 -8.04
C SER A 141 -19.01 16.62 -7.16
N THR A 142 -18.10 16.16 -6.30
CA THR A 142 -17.32 17.01 -5.41
C THR A 142 -16.24 17.77 -6.19
N PRO A 143 -16.20 19.13 -6.11
CA PRO A 143 -15.16 19.91 -6.76
C PRO A 143 -13.79 19.62 -6.11
N CYS A 144 -12.77 19.35 -6.93
CA CYS A 144 -11.45 19.02 -6.44
C CYS A 144 -10.32 19.62 -7.29
N ILE A 145 -9.17 19.87 -6.68
CA ILE A 145 -7.91 20.14 -7.37
C ILE A 145 -7.12 18.84 -7.51
N VAL A 146 -6.42 18.70 -8.64
CA VAL A 146 -5.52 17.54 -8.88
C VAL A 146 -4.08 18.03 -8.76
N VAL A 147 -3.33 17.44 -7.83
CA VAL A 147 -1.93 17.81 -7.59
C VAL A 147 -1.01 16.83 -8.30
N GLY A 148 -0.27 17.35 -9.29
CA GLY A 148 0.66 16.63 -10.15
C GLY A 148 0.12 16.39 -11.56
N ALA A 149 0.75 16.99 -12.56
CA ALA A 149 0.46 16.79 -13.99
C ALA A 149 1.21 15.56 -14.52
N THR A 150 0.67 14.36 -14.25
CA THR A 150 1.28 13.06 -14.58
C THR A 150 0.32 12.19 -15.40
N SER A 151 0.81 11.03 -15.87
CA SER A 151 -0.07 10.02 -16.48
C SER A 151 -1.19 9.56 -15.54
N LYS A 152 -0.93 9.55 -14.23
CA LYS A 152 -1.97 9.27 -13.21
C LYS A 152 -3.06 10.33 -13.19
N ALA A 153 -2.67 11.62 -13.29
CA ALA A 153 -3.62 12.71 -13.37
C ALA A 153 -4.50 12.59 -14.63
N LEU A 154 -3.92 12.25 -15.79
CA LEU A 154 -4.68 12.03 -17.02
C LEU A 154 -5.72 10.91 -16.87
N HIS A 155 -5.38 9.81 -16.19
CA HIS A 155 -6.34 8.73 -15.91
C HIS A 155 -7.45 9.19 -14.96
N LEU A 156 -7.10 9.89 -13.90
CA LEU A 156 -8.06 10.47 -12.96
C LEU A 156 -9.02 11.44 -13.66
N LEU A 157 -8.51 12.35 -14.49
CA LEU A 157 -9.31 13.32 -15.24
C LEU A 157 -10.28 12.63 -16.21
N LYS A 158 -9.85 11.54 -16.87
CA LYS A 158 -10.72 10.71 -17.71
C LYS A 158 -11.80 9.98 -16.90
N GLY A 159 -11.43 9.36 -15.77
CA GLY A 159 -12.39 8.69 -14.88
C GLY A 159 -13.41 9.67 -14.28
N ALA A 160 -12.98 10.86 -13.88
CA ALA A 160 -13.86 11.92 -13.42
C ALA A 160 -14.85 12.37 -14.52
N LYS A 161 -14.38 12.55 -15.77
CA LYS A 161 -15.21 12.86 -16.93
C LYS A 161 -16.23 11.76 -17.24
N GLU A 162 -15.89 10.50 -16.96
CA GLU A 162 -16.80 9.36 -17.14
C GLU A 162 -17.81 9.22 -15.98
N GLY A 163 -17.70 10.05 -14.93
CA GLY A 163 -18.58 10.03 -13.75
C GLY A 163 -18.31 8.86 -12.81
N SER A 164 -17.23 8.07 -13.03
CA SER A 164 -16.94 6.87 -12.25
C SER A 164 -16.36 7.17 -10.86
N LEU A 165 -15.91 8.40 -10.61
CA LEU A 165 -15.21 8.78 -9.39
C LEU A 165 -16.01 9.74 -8.49
N GLY A 166 -17.17 10.27 -8.93
CA GLY A 166 -17.94 11.28 -8.19
C GLY A 166 -17.19 12.59 -7.94
N LEU A 167 -16.20 12.90 -8.79
CA LEU A 167 -15.29 14.03 -8.64
C LEU A 167 -15.39 15.00 -9.81
N TYR A 168 -15.30 16.28 -9.50
CA TYR A 168 -15.24 17.35 -10.47
C TYR A 168 -13.92 18.10 -10.40
N PRO A 169 -12.91 17.76 -11.20
CA PRO A 169 -11.66 18.50 -11.25
C PRO A 169 -11.88 19.93 -11.74
N VAL A 170 -11.42 20.90 -10.95
CA VAL A 170 -11.48 22.34 -11.30
C VAL A 170 -10.13 22.88 -11.78
N ALA A 171 -9.02 22.29 -11.30
CA ALA A 171 -7.67 22.68 -11.68
C ALA A 171 -6.69 21.51 -11.59
N VAL A 172 -5.58 21.63 -12.34
CA VAL A 172 -4.39 20.77 -12.21
C VAL A 172 -3.23 21.63 -11.75
N ILE A 173 -2.59 21.25 -10.64
CA ILE A 173 -1.51 21.98 -9.99
C ILE A 173 -0.22 21.19 -10.11
N ASP A 174 0.87 21.83 -10.47
CA ASP A 174 2.21 21.21 -10.49
C ASP A 174 3.29 22.27 -10.19
N GLU A 175 4.39 21.86 -9.54
CA GLU A 175 5.50 22.77 -9.20
C GLU A 175 6.61 22.78 -10.26
N ARG A 176 6.61 21.81 -11.18
CA ARG A 176 7.64 21.73 -12.23
C ARG A 176 7.46 22.87 -13.23
N LYS A 177 8.43 23.77 -13.25
CA LYS A 177 8.41 24.96 -14.12
C LYS A 177 8.16 24.65 -15.59
N SER A 178 8.64 23.50 -16.07
CA SER A 178 8.44 23.04 -17.46
C SER A 178 7.01 22.66 -17.80
N LEU A 179 6.17 22.38 -16.80
CA LEU A 179 4.78 21.98 -16.99
C LEU A 179 3.79 23.12 -16.73
N ILE A 180 4.17 24.14 -15.94
CA ILE A 180 3.31 25.27 -15.66
C ILE A 180 2.99 26.00 -16.97
N GLY A 181 1.70 26.24 -17.21
CA GLY A 181 1.19 26.87 -18.43
C GLY A 181 0.88 25.89 -19.57
N THR A 182 1.33 24.63 -19.50
CA THR A 182 0.94 23.55 -20.44
C THR A 182 -0.46 23.02 -20.12
N TYR A 183 -0.95 22.07 -20.90
CA TYR A 183 -2.26 21.47 -20.67
C TYR A 183 -2.15 20.00 -20.28
N CYS A 184 -2.85 19.62 -19.21
CA CYS A 184 -3.10 18.25 -18.83
C CYS A 184 -4.58 17.94 -19.11
N ASP A 185 -4.88 17.15 -20.15
CA ASP A 185 -6.20 17.06 -20.78
C ASP A 185 -6.69 18.48 -21.18
N LYS A 186 -7.84 18.92 -20.71
CA LYS A 186 -8.40 20.27 -20.96
C LYS A 186 -8.00 21.33 -19.92
N PHE A 187 -7.29 20.93 -18.85
CA PHE A 187 -6.93 21.82 -17.76
C PHE A 187 -5.54 22.42 -17.96
N LYS A 188 -5.44 23.75 -17.89
CA LYS A 188 -4.15 24.45 -17.86
C LYS A 188 -3.46 24.14 -16.53
N VAL A 189 -2.22 23.67 -16.58
CA VAL A 189 -1.42 23.38 -15.39
C VAL A 189 -1.01 24.70 -14.75
N GLN A 190 -1.33 24.85 -13.46
CA GLN A 190 -1.08 26.04 -12.67
C GLN A 190 -0.06 25.77 -11.57
N SER A 191 0.56 26.83 -11.03
CA SER A 191 1.44 26.72 -9.87
C SER A 191 0.65 26.56 -8.57
N LYS A 192 1.30 26.08 -7.52
CA LYS A 192 0.68 25.90 -6.20
C LYS A 192 0.10 27.16 -5.57
N ASN A 193 0.57 28.35 -5.97
CA ASN A 193 0.07 29.62 -5.44
C ASN A 193 -1.44 29.81 -5.66
N PHE A 194 -2.01 29.18 -6.68
CA PHE A 194 -3.44 29.22 -6.96
C PHE A 194 -4.30 28.33 -6.06
N ILE A 195 -3.70 27.43 -5.27
CA ILE A 195 -4.47 26.53 -4.38
C ILE A 195 -5.29 27.32 -3.38
N LYS A 196 -4.70 28.38 -2.81
CA LYS A 196 -5.37 29.25 -1.84
C LYS A 196 -6.63 29.91 -2.42
N ASP A 197 -6.55 30.37 -3.67
CA ASP A 197 -7.68 30.98 -4.36
C ASP A 197 -8.81 29.97 -4.56
N TYR A 198 -8.50 28.74 -4.98
CA TYR A 198 -9.49 27.67 -5.11
C TYR A 198 -10.11 27.28 -3.76
N ALA A 199 -9.33 27.23 -2.70
CA ALA A 199 -9.82 26.93 -1.35
C ALA A 199 -10.77 28.00 -0.83
N GLN A 200 -10.47 29.30 -1.09
CA GLN A 200 -11.35 30.42 -0.76
C GLN A 200 -12.66 30.40 -1.56
N ASN A 201 -12.62 29.88 -2.79
CA ASN A 201 -13.81 29.69 -3.63
C ASN A 201 -14.56 28.37 -3.35
N GLY A 202 -14.36 27.76 -2.18
CA GLY A 202 -15.14 26.64 -1.70
C GLY A 202 -14.61 25.24 -2.08
N VAL A 203 -13.48 25.13 -2.78
CA VAL A 203 -12.87 23.83 -3.08
C VAL A 203 -12.16 23.32 -1.83
N LYS A 204 -12.64 22.19 -1.26
CA LYS A 204 -12.09 21.59 -0.05
C LYS A 204 -11.33 20.29 -0.29
N THR A 205 -11.43 19.74 -1.50
CA THR A 205 -10.86 18.43 -1.86
C THR A 205 -9.63 18.59 -2.76
N ALA A 206 -8.53 17.92 -2.42
CA ALA A 206 -7.35 17.76 -3.27
C ALA A 206 -7.03 16.30 -3.50
N ILE A 207 -6.63 15.95 -4.73
CA ILE A 207 -6.26 14.58 -5.10
C ILE A 207 -4.80 14.56 -5.56
N ILE A 208 -3.97 13.83 -4.82
CA ILE A 208 -2.55 13.70 -5.11
C ILE A 208 -2.36 12.61 -6.17
N ALA A 209 -1.90 13.01 -7.35
CA ALA A 209 -1.58 12.14 -8.48
C ALA A 209 -0.06 11.99 -8.71
N LEU A 210 0.75 12.39 -7.74
CA LEU A 210 2.21 12.27 -7.73
C LEU A 210 2.66 10.95 -7.07
N LYS A 211 3.87 10.51 -7.42
CA LYS A 211 4.57 9.48 -6.66
C LYS A 211 5.55 10.18 -5.73
N LEU A 212 5.13 10.42 -4.50
CA LEU A 212 5.90 11.11 -3.48
C LEU A 212 6.53 10.12 -2.50
N ASN A 213 7.66 10.47 -1.93
CA ASN A 213 8.12 9.86 -0.70
C ASN A 213 7.35 10.45 0.50
N GLN A 214 7.55 9.90 1.69
CA GLN A 214 6.76 10.28 2.87
C GLN A 214 7.03 11.70 3.35
N ASP A 215 8.28 12.14 3.30
CA ASP A 215 8.64 13.51 3.70
C ASP A 215 8.03 14.53 2.73
N GLU A 216 8.04 14.22 1.43
CA GLU A 216 7.39 15.02 0.41
C GLU A 216 5.87 15.01 0.57
N LEU A 217 5.27 13.83 0.85
CA LEU A 217 3.84 13.71 1.10
C LEU A 217 3.41 14.50 2.33
N LYS A 218 4.17 14.39 3.43
CA LYS A 218 3.92 15.13 4.66
C LYS A 218 3.99 16.64 4.44
N LYS A 219 5.05 17.12 3.77
CA LYS A 219 5.20 18.55 3.43
C LYS A 219 4.04 19.06 2.57
N LEU A 220 3.69 18.30 1.52
CA LEU A 220 2.58 18.64 0.65
C LEU A 220 1.24 18.63 1.40
N PHE A 221 1.03 17.65 2.27
CA PHE A 221 -0.17 17.57 3.11
C PHE A 221 -0.27 18.80 4.04
N ASP A 222 0.79 19.10 4.80
CA ASP A 222 0.81 20.23 5.73
C ASP A 222 0.61 21.57 4.97
N GLU A 223 1.14 21.68 3.74
CA GLU A 223 0.94 22.85 2.87
C GLU A 223 -0.51 22.97 2.36
N LEU A 224 -1.10 21.89 1.85
CA LEU A 224 -2.50 21.86 1.39
C LEU A 224 -3.47 22.25 2.50
N VAL A 225 -3.22 21.74 3.70
CA VAL A 225 -3.99 22.09 4.90
C VAL A 225 -3.86 23.57 5.23
N SER A 226 -2.65 24.13 5.16
CA SER A 226 -2.42 25.57 5.42
C SER A 226 -3.18 26.49 4.44
N TYR A 227 -3.46 26.02 3.23
CA TYR A 227 -4.29 26.71 2.24
C TYR A 227 -5.79 26.51 2.46
N GLY A 228 -6.21 25.68 3.40
CA GLY A 228 -7.63 25.44 3.74
C GLY A 228 -8.28 24.25 3.03
N ILE A 229 -7.48 23.35 2.45
CA ILE A 229 -7.95 22.06 1.92
C ILE A 229 -8.11 21.10 3.08
N SER A 230 -9.28 20.52 3.25
CA SER A 230 -9.62 19.63 4.38
C SER A 230 -9.79 18.17 3.98
N ASP A 231 -10.08 17.88 2.71
CA ASP A 231 -10.25 16.50 2.20
C ASP A 231 -9.13 16.20 1.20
N ILE A 232 -8.12 15.43 1.61
CA ILE A 232 -6.95 15.15 0.79
C ILE A 232 -6.88 13.64 0.53
N LYS A 233 -6.87 13.26 -0.75
CA LYS A 233 -6.88 11.87 -1.21
C LYS A 233 -5.68 11.55 -2.09
N ILE A 234 -5.31 10.28 -2.14
CA ILE A 234 -4.28 9.76 -3.05
C ILE A 234 -4.96 8.94 -4.15
N PHE A 235 -4.60 9.18 -5.41
CA PHE A 235 -5.07 8.38 -6.52
C PHE A 235 -4.23 7.11 -6.70
N SER A 236 -4.88 5.94 -6.62
CA SER A 236 -4.28 4.63 -6.88
C SER A 236 -4.51 4.21 -8.32
N PHE A 237 -3.41 4.11 -9.10
CA PHE A 237 -3.48 3.70 -10.50
C PHE A 237 -3.91 2.23 -10.68
N THR A 238 -3.46 1.34 -9.79
CA THR A 238 -3.74 -0.11 -9.90
C THR A 238 -5.20 -0.46 -9.70
N LYS A 239 -5.91 0.30 -8.86
CA LYS A 239 -7.34 0.10 -8.54
C LYS A 239 -8.25 1.09 -9.27
N ASN A 240 -7.68 2.11 -9.92
CA ASN A 240 -8.42 3.24 -10.51
C ASN A 240 -9.39 3.92 -9.52
N GLU A 241 -8.95 4.04 -8.27
CA GLU A 241 -9.72 4.57 -7.15
C GLU A 241 -8.95 5.66 -6.42
N THR A 242 -9.67 6.56 -5.74
CA THR A 242 -9.10 7.46 -4.74
C THR A 242 -9.24 6.83 -3.37
N ARG A 243 -8.21 6.97 -2.53
CA ARG A 243 -8.26 6.61 -1.12
C ARG A 243 -7.89 7.81 -0.26
N ASP A 244 -8.44 7.85 0.93
CA ASP A 244 -8.06 8.83 1.93
C ASP A 244 -6.60 8.63 2.34
N ILE A 245 -5.93 9.72 2.71
CA ILE A 245 -4.61 9.65 3.34
C ILE A 245 -4.80 9.07 4.74
N SER A 246 -4.08 8.01 5.03
CA SER A 246 -4.05 7.44 6.38
C SER A 246 -2.98 8.13 7.25
N ILE A 247 -3.13 8.02 8.56
CA ILE A 247 -2.11 8.54 9.48
C ILE A 247 -0.77 7.80 9.31
N GLU A 248 -0.82 6.55 8.90
CA GLU A 248 0.36 5.73 8.60
C GLU A 248 1.14 6.29 7.41
N ASP A 249 0.45 6.81 6.38
CA ASP A 249 1.10 7.46 5.22
C ASP A 249 1.90 8.70 5.64
N LEU A 250 1.47 9.40 6.69
CA LEU A 250 2.10 10.63 7.18
C LEU A 250 3.19 10.39 8.23
N LEU A 251 3.09 9.30 9.00
CA LEU A 251 4.00 8.99 10.11
C LEU A 251 5.05 7.94 9.77
N ALA A 252 4.75 7.02 8.85
CA ALA A 252 5.71 6.01 8.47
C ALA A 252 6.89 6.66 7.73
N ARG A 253 8.08 6.17 8.00
CA ARG A 253 9.29 6.53 7.27
C ARG A 253 9.57 5.46 6.21
N LYS A 254 10.36 5.79 5.19
CA LYS A 254 10.90 4.75 4.32
C LYS A 254 11.85 3.88 5.15
N PRO A 255 11.62 2.56 5.19
CA PRO A 255 12.61 1.66 5.77
C PRO A 255 13.94 1.87 5.05
N LYS A 256 15.00 2.10 5.81
CA LYS A 256 16.37 2.14 5.31
C LYS A 256 16.99 0.75 5.47
N ASP A 257 17.81 0.37 4.52
CA ASP A 257 18.70 -0.80 4.62
C ASP A 257 18.00 -2.16 4.81
N LEU A 258 16.79 -2.34 4.27
CA LEU A 258 16.13 -3.65 4.30
C LEU A 258 16.81 -4.63 3.34
N ASP A 259 17.44 -5.66 3.92
CA ASP A 259 18.14 -6.72 3.18
C ASP A 259 17.30 -7.98 3.05
N ASN A 260 16.36 -7.95 2.09
CA ASN A 260 15.48 -9.08 1.81
C ASN A 260 16.24 -10.37 1.44
N LYS A 261 17.43 -10.22 0.82
CA LYS A 261 18.24 -11.38 0.43
C LYS A 261 18.83 -12.07 1.65
N ALA A 262 19.39 -11.30 2.60
CA ALA A 262 19.92 -11.84 3.84
C ALA A 262 18.83 -12.51 4.68
N VAL A 263 17.65 -11.88 4.82
CA VAL A 263 16.51 -12.46 5.57
C VAL A 263 16.03 -13.74 4.90
N SER A 264 15.87 -13.75 3.56
CA SER A 264 15.45 -14.96 2.85
C SER A 264 16.49 -16.09 2.97
N ALA A 265 17.79 -15.80 2.85
CA ALA A 265 18.84 -16.79 3.04
C ALA A 265 18.85 -17.35 4.48
N PHE A 266 18.58 -16.50 5.47
CA PHE A 266 18.48 -16.89 6.87
C PHE A 266 17.29 -17.82 7.16
N LEU A 267 16.11 -17.55 6.61
CA LEU A 267 14.87 -18.29 6.89
C LEU A 267 14.67 -19.51 6.00
N LYS A 268 15.27 -19.53 4.81
CA LYS A 268 15.07 -20.60 3.83
C LYS A 268 15.39 -21.98 4.42
N GLY A 269 14.43 -22.89 4.35
CA GLY A 269 14.57 -24.27 4.81
C GLY A 269 14.45 -24.48 6.31
N LYS A 270 14.27 -23.44 7.12
CA LYS A 270 14.15 -23.55 8.58
C LYS A 270 12.74 -23.87 9.04
N VAL A 271 12.66 -24.60 10.15
CA VAL A 271 11.46 -24.77 10.96
C VAL A 271 11.45 -23.69 12.03
N VAL A 272 10.45 -22.80 11.96
CA VAL A 272 10.34 -21.62 12.83
C VAL A 272 9.15 -21.76 13.76
N LEU A 273 9.34 -21.49 15.05
CA LEU A 273 8.26 -21.34 16.02
C LEU A 273 8.09 -19.85 16.35
N VAL A 274 6.85 -19.36 16.27
CA VAL A 274 6.48 -18.01 16.73
C VAL A 274 5.55 -18.14 17.91
N SER A 275 5.95 -17.64 19.09
CA SER A 275 5.07 -17.54 20.26
C SER A 275 4.37 -16.17 20.29
N GLY A 276 3.09 -16.14 20.72
CA GLY A 276 2.24 -14.97 20.58
C GLY A 276 1.92 -14.69 19.11
N ALA A 277 1.71 -15.76 18.33
CA ALA A 277 1.58 -15.73 16.88
C ALA A 277 0.38 -14.90 16.39
N GLY A 278 -0.67 -14.76 17.19
CA GLY A 278 -1.86 -13.98 16.85
C GLY A 278 -1.78 -12.52 17.24
N GLY A 279 -0.76 -12.09 18.01
CA GLY A 279 -0.50 -10.69 18.34
C GLY A 279 -0.05 -9.87 17.12
N THR A 280 -0.03 -8.54 17.24
CA THR A 280 0.36 -7.64 16.13
C THR A 280 1.74 -7.95 15.57
N ILE A 281 2.75 -8.13 16.43
CA ILE A 281 4.12 -8.48 16.01
C ILE A 281 4.21 -9.93 15.58
N GLY A 282 3.62 -10.85 16.37
CA GLY A 282 3.66 -12.28 16.06
C GLY A 282 3.00 -12.64 14.73
N SER A 283 1.85 -12.04 14.41
CA SER A 283 1.16 -12.28 13.14
C SER A 283 1.95 -11.76 11.93
N GLU A 284 2.64 -10.64 12.06
CA GLU A 284 3.50 -10.13 11.01
C GLU A 284 4.78 -10.98 10.86
N LEU A 285 5.37 -11.45 11.99
CA LEU A 285 6.47 -12.43 11.97
C LEU A 285 6.07 -13.70 11.21
N CYS A 286 4.88 -14.22 11.49
CA CYS A 286 4.35 -15.40 10.79
C CYS A 286 4.25 -15.18 9.28
N GLN A 287 3.70 -14.04 8.85
CA GLN A 287 3.56 -13.71 7.44
C GLN A 287 4.91 -13.57 6.74
N GLN A 288 5.84 -12.83 7.35
CA GLN A 288 7.16 -12.62 6.77
C GLN A 288 8.01 -13.90 6.77
N CYS A 289 7.92 -14.76 7.79
CA CYS A 289 8.59 -16.07 7.78
C CYS A 289 8.16 -16.93 6.58
N ILE A 290 6.87 -16.97 6.28
CA ILE A 290 6.36 -17.69 5.10
C ILE A 290 6.82 -17.01 3.81
N GLN A 291 6.70 -15.69 3.73
CA GLN A 291 7.12 -14.90 2.56
C GLN A 291 8.60 -15.07 2.22
N PHE A 292 9.47 -15.13 3.22
CA PHE A 292 10.91 -15.30 3.07
C PHE A 292 11.39 -16.75 3.00
N GLY A 293 10.46 -17.73 2.93
CA GLY A 293 10.77 -19.11 2.56
C GLY A 293 11.08 -20.06 3.71
N ALA A 294 10.53 -19.84 4.90
CA ALA A 294 10.55 -20.83 5.97
C ALA A 294 9.96 -22.15 5.49
N LYS A 295 10.58 -23.28 5.87
CA LYS A 295 10.11 -24.63 5.51
C LYS A 295 8.83 -24.97 6.23
N LYS A 296 8.75 -24.66 7.53
CA LYS A 296 7.59 -24.90 8.37
C LYS A 296 7.48 -23.80 9.43
N LEU A 297 6.26 -23.41 9.73
CA LEU A 297 5.93 -22.40 10.73
C LEU A 297 5.00 -22.98 11.76
N ILE A 298 5.41 -22.95 13.03
CA ILE A 298 4.62 -23.39 14.18
C ILE A 298 4.14 -22.12 14.89
N MET A 299 2.83 -21.94 14.95
CA MET A 299 2.18 -20.74 15.48
C MET A 299 1.60 -21.05 16.86
N VAL A 300 2.30 -20.65 17.92
CA VAL A 300 1.86 -20.85 19.32
C VAL A 300 1.14 -19.59 19.81
N GLU A 301 -0.12 -19.74 20.18
CA GLU A 301 -0.97 -18.66 20.69
C GLU A 301 -1.95 -19.20 21.71
N HIS A 302 -2.17 -18.49 22.81
CA HIS A 302 -3.10 -18.91 23.88
C HIS A 302 -4.54 -18.43 23.65
N SER A 303 -4.72 -17.41 22.82
CA SER A 303 -6.03 -16.86 22.44
C SER A 303 -6.54 -17.58 21.20
N GLU A 304 -7.64 -18.35 21.35
CA GLU A 304 -8.30 -19.03 20.22
C GLU A 304 -8.61 -18.05 19.08
N PHE A 305 -9.23 -16.92 19.40
CA PHE A 305 -9.62 -15.93 18.41
C PHE A 305 -8.42 -15.36 17.62
N ASN A 306 -7.34 -15.04 18.31
CA ASN A 306 -6.14 -14.51 17.67
C ASN A 306 -5.46 -15.58 16.79
N LEU A 307 -5.42 -16.83 17.27
CA LEU A 307 -4.88 -17.95 16.50
C LEU A 307 -5.72 -18.21 15.24
N TYR A 308 -7.04 -18.20 15.37
CA TYR A 308 -7.95 -18.35 14.25
C TYR A 308 -7.70 -17.26 13.19
N GLN A 309 -7.59 -15.99 13.59
CA GLN A 309 -7.35 -14.89 12.66
C GLN A 309 -6.06 -15.05 11.84
N ILE A 310 -4.95 -15.42 12.48
CA ILE A 310 -3.68 -15.59 11.74
C ILE A 310 -3.70 -16.87 10.88
N ASN A 311 -4.36 -17.93 11.34
CA ASN A 311 -4.53 -19.14 10.57
C ASN A 311 -5.33 -18.90 9.27
N GLU A 312 -6.43 -18.16 9.34
CA GLU A 312 -7.21 -17.76 8.17
C GLU A 312 -6.38 -16.88 7.22
N LYS A 313 -5.62 -15.92 7.77
CA LYS A 313 -4.77 -15.03 6.99
C LYS A 313 -3.68 -15.78 6.20
N LEU A 314 -3.21 -16.90 6.72
CA LEU A 314 -2.20 -17.77 6.11
C LEU A 314 -2.80 -19.01 5.43
N SER A 315 -4.11 -19.06 5.23
CA SER A 315 -4.83 -20.23 4.69
C SER A 315 -4.34 -20.72 3.32
N ALA A 316 -3.73 -19.84 2.52
CA ALA A 316 -3.08 -20.22 1.26
C ALA A 316 -1.80 -21.09 1.43
N HIS A 317 -1.28 -21.21 2.66
CA HIS A 317 -0.03 -21.91 2.99
C HIS A 317 -0.23 -23.00 4.05
N LYS A 318 -1.40 -23.65 4.05
CA LYS A 318 -1.78 -24.69 5.04
C LYS A 318 -0.77 -25.84 5.15
N ASP A 319 -0.09 -26.17 4.07
CA ASP A 319 0.96 -27.17 3.99
C ASP A 319 2.21 -26.83 4.82
N LYS A 320 2.44 -25.55 5.09
CA LYS A 320 3.63 -25.03 5.80
C LYS A 320 3.36 -24.57 7.21
N ILE A 321 2.10 -24.38 7.61
CA ILE A 321 1.75 -23.84 8.93
C ILE A 321 1.21 -24.93 9.86
N THR A 322 1.47 -24.79 11.16
CA THR A 322 0.90 -25.61 12.23
C THR A 322 0.38 -24.67 13.31
N PRO A 323 -0.93 -24.39 13.38
CA PRO A 323 -1.51 -23.64 14.47
C PRO A 323 -1.58 -24.47 15.75
N VAL A 324 -1.13 -23.90 16.87
CA VAL A 324 -1.10 -24.58 18.18
C VAL A 324 -1.73 -23.67 19.22
N LEU A 325 -2.89 -24.03 19.71
CA LEU A 325 -3.57 -23.34 20.81
C LEU A 325 -2.94 -23.73 22.13
N LEU A 326 -1.98 -22.94 22.59
CA LEU A 326 -1.16 -23.28 23.74
C LEU A 326 -0.64 -22.05 24.48
N SER A 327 -0.65 -22.09 25.81
CA SER A 327 -0.01 -21.08 26.66
C SER A 327 1.49 -21.37 26.79
N ILE A 328 2.32 -20.30 26.78
CA ILE A 328 3.76 -20.42 27.09
C ILE A 328 4.04 -20.78 28.56
N LEU A 329 3.01 -20.87 29.40
CA LEU A 329 3.09 -21.31 30.78
C LEU A 329 2.87 -22.81 30.95
N ASP A 330 2.39 -23.50 29.92
CA ASP A 330 2.20 -24.95 29.96
C ASP A 330 3.50 -25.66 29.57
N GLU A 331 4.31 -25.90 30.58
CA GLU A 331 5.66 -26.47 30.43
C GLU A 331 5.63 -27.86 29.78
N ASN A 332 4.69 -28.73 30.17
CA ASN A 332 4.62 -30.09 29.65
C ASN A 332 4.23 -30.09 28.15
N ALA A 333 3.18 -29.41 27.80
CA ALA A 333 2.73 -29.34 26.41
C ALA A 333 3.74 -28.64 25.50
N LEU A 334 4.47 -27.62 26.00
CA LEU A 334 5.58 -27.00 25.27
C LEU A 334 6.76 -27.96 25.07
N ASP A 335 7.14 -28.73 26.07
CA ASP A 335 8.23 -29.69 25.95
C ASP A 335 7.89 -30.76 24.91
N GLU A 336 6.70 -31.33 24.94
CA GLU A 336 6.19 -32.25 23.92
C GLU A 336 6.21 -31.63 22.52
N LEU A 337 5.75 -30.40 22.38
CA LEU A 337 5.75 -29.67 21.11
C LEU A 337 7.16 -29.51 20.55
N LEU A 338 8.10 -29.09 21.40
CA LEU A 338 9.50 -28.85 21.00
C LEU A 338 10.22 -30.18 20.67
N ALA A 339 9.96 -31.23 21.42
CA ALA A 339 10.52 -32.56 21.16
C ALA A 339 9.99 -33.15 19.84
N HIS A 340 8.69 -32.96 19.54
CA HIS A 340 8.08 -33.48 18.32
C HIS A 340 8.56 -32.76 17.05
N HIS A 341 8.80 -31.47 17.13
CA HIS A 341 9.21 -30.63 16.00
C HIS A 341 10.67 -30.19 16.14
N LYS A 342 11.55 -30.63 15.23
CA LYS A 342 12.93 -30.14 15.20
C LYS A 342 12.97 -28.66 14.81
N ILE A 343 12.87 -27.78 15.81
CA ILE A 343 12.79 -26.33 15.62
C ILE A 343 14.20 -25.74 15.50
N ASP A 344 14.43 -24.98 14.42
CA ASP A 344 15.70 -24.31 14.18
C ASP A 344 15.75 -22.91 14.81
N LEU A 345 14.60 -22.23 14.88
CA LEU A 345 14.49 -20.83 15.30
C LEU A 345 13.20 -20.61 16.10
N ILE A 346 13.31 -19.97 17.24
CA ILE A 346 12.17 -19.44 18.01
C ILE A 346 12.17 -17.92 17.92
N LEU A 347 11.02 -17.34 17.54
CA LEU A 347 10.74 -15.91 17.59
C LEU A 347 9.71 -15.69 18.69
N HIS A 348 10.19 -15.18 19.84
CA HIS A 348 9.37 -15.04 21.04
C HIS A 348 8.73 -13.65 21.11
N ALA A 349 7.43 -13.56 20.73
CA ALA A 349 6.65 -12.32 20.77
C ALA A 349 5.50 -12.34 21.79
N ALA A 350 5.34 -13.42 22.56
CA ALA A 350 4.33 -13.53 23.61
C ALA A 350 4.71 -12.69 24.84
N ALA A 351 3.93 -11.67 25.14
CA ALA A 351 4.06 -10.87 26.38
C ALA A 351 2.82 -10.00 26.62
N TYR A 352 2.53 -9.69 27.88
CA TYR A 352 1.63 -8.61 28.23
C TYR A 352 2.34 -7.27 28.08
N LYS A 353 1.73 -6.33 27.32
CA LYS A 353 2.39 -5.06 26.95
C LYS A 353 1.70 -3.80 27.47
N HIS A 354 0.46 -3.91 27.94
CA HIS A 354 -0.31 -2.74 28.38
C HIS A 354 0.10 -2.32 29.80
N VAL A 355 0.87 -1.23 29.88
CA VAL A 355 1.41 -0.70 31.14
C VAL A 355 0.33 -0.57 32.21
N PRO A 356 -0.84 0.08 31.99
CA PRO A 356 -1.85 0.22 33.04
C PRO A 356 -2.40 -1.11 33.58
N LEU A 357 -2.56 -2.11 32.70
CA LEU A 357 -3.04 -3.43 33.11
C LEU A 357 -1.99 -4.20 33.91
N CYS A 358 -0.71 -4.09 33.52
CA CYS A 358 0.38 -4.70 34.27
C CYS A 358 0.59 -4.04 35.64
N GLU A 359 0.37 -2.72 35.76
CA GLU A 359 0.39 -2.01 37.04
C GLU A 359 -0.72 -2.45 37.98
N GLN A 360 -1.91 -2.75 37.46
CA GLN A 360 -3.04 -3.27 38.21
C GLN A 360 -2.92 -4.76 38.55
N ASN A 361 -2.18 -5.52 37.72
CA ASN A 361 -2.05 -6.97 37.85
C ASN A 361 -0.56 -7.41 37.78
N PRO A 362 0.28 -6.97 38.74
CA PRO A 362 1.73 -7.21 38.66
C PRO A 362 2.10 -8.68 38.66
N ASN A 363 1.43 -9.54 39.45
CA ASN A 363 1.70 -10.97 39.48
C ASN A 363 1.40 -11.65 38.14
N ALA A 364 0.31 -11.25 37.46
CA ALA A 364 0.00 -11.78 36.14
C ALA A 364 1.05 -11.37 35.10
N ALA A 365 1.57 -10.13 35.19
CA ALA A 365 2.64 -9.65 34.32
C ALA A 365 3.95 -10.42 34.55
N VAL A 366 4.31 -10.70 35.82
CA VAL A 366 5.48 -11.50 36.18
C VAL A 366 5.33 -12.94 35.68
N LEU A 367 4.19 -13.58 35.95
CA LEU A 367 3.93 -14.95 35.53
C LEU A 367 4.02 -15.07 34.01
N ASN A 368 3.26 -14.25 33.28
CA ASN A 368 3.23 -14.38 31.83
C ASN A 368 4.54 -13.95 31.17
N ASN A 369 5.11 -12.80 31.57
CA ASN A 369 6.29 -12.28 30.87
C ASN A 369 7.58 -12.96 31.32
N ILE A 370 7.83 -13.05 32.64
CA ILE A 370 9.10 -13.59 33.17
C ILE A 370 9.06 -15.12 33.15
N GLN A 371 8.09 -15.73 33.82
CA GLN A 371 8.05 -17.20 33.94
C GLN A 371 7.82 -17.84 32.56
N GLY A 372 6.90 -17.30 31.75
CA GLY A 372 6.67 -17.83 30.40
C GLY A 372 7.90 -17.72 29.49
N THR A 373 8.65 -16.62 29.54
CA THR A 373 9.92 -16.48 28.82
C THR A 373 10.95 -17.49 29.33
N LYS A 374 11.06 -17.64 30.66
CA LYS A 374 11.99 -18.59 31.29
C LYS A 374 11.71 -20.02 30.83
N ILE A 375 10.46 -20.50 30.97
CA ILE A 375 10.04 -21.82 30.53
C ILE A 375 10.41 -22.06 29.07
N LEU A 376 10.03 -21.13 28.18
CA LEU A 376 10.28 -21.29 26.76
C LEU A 376 11.78 -21.30 26.42
N CYS A 377 12.60 -20.47 27.08
CA CYS A 377 14.06 -20.46 26.91
C CYS A 377 14.70 -21.76 27.38
N ASP A 378 14.33 -22.24 28.59
CA ASP A 378 14.89 -23.46 29.18
C ASP A 378 14.56 -24.69 28.34
N LEU A 379 13.30 -24.82 27.91
CA LEU A 379 12.85 -25.89 27.05
C LEU A 379 13.45 -25.82 25.64
N ALA A 380 13.62 -24.62 25.09
CA ALA A 380 14.30 -24.44 23.81
C ALA A 380 15.74 -24.95 23.86
N LYS A 381 16.47 -24.58 24.89
CA LYS A 381 17.84 -25.06 25.13
C LYS A 381 17.87 -26.59 25.34
N LYS A 382 16.98 -27.14 26.17
CA LYS A 382 16.85 -28.59 26.44
C LYS A 382 16.61 -29.39 25.15
N ASN A 383 15.73 -28.88 24.26
CA ASN A 383 15.35 -29.55 23.01
C ASN A 383 16.27 -29.23 21.81
N GLY A 384 17.43 -28.58 22.03
CA GLY A 384 18.44 -28.37 21.02
C GLY A 384 18.09 -27.34 19.95
N VAL A 385 17.20 -26.39 20.27
CA VAL A 385 16.95 -25.22 19.40
C VAL A 385 18.23 -24.42 19.27
N LYS A 386 18.60 -24.06 18.05
CA LYS A 386 19.88 -23.37 17.80
C LYS A 386 19.82 -21.87 18.04
N LYS A 387 18.67 -21.26 17.74
CA LYS A 387 18.54 -19.79 17.80
C LYS A 387 17.22 -19.39 18.44
N PHE A 388 17.31 -18.44 19.38
CA PHE A 388 16.18 -17.85 20.09
C PHE A 388 16.25 -16.33 20.00
N VAL A 389 15.19 -15.70 19.47
CA VAL A 389 15.12 -14.25 19.31
C VAL A 389 13.92 -13.74 20.11
N MET A 390 14.19 -12.93 21.12
CA MET A 390 13.16 -12.34 21.96
C MET A 390 12.81 -10.91 21.52
N ILE A 391 11.53 -10.65 21.33
CA ILE A 391 11.03 -9.31 21.14
C ILE A 391 11.04 -8.56 22.46
N SER A 392 11.72 -7.40 22.51
CA SER A 392 11.77 -6.51 23.65
C SER A 392 11.24 -5.11 23.30
N THR A 393 11.43 -4.15 24.17
CA THR A 393 10.82 -2.82 24.07
C THR A 393 11.75 -1.72 24.62
N ASP A 394 11.58 -0.50 24.13
CA ASP A 394 12.17 0.74 24.68
C ASP A 394 11.88 0.93 26.18
N LYS A 395 10.74 0.42 26.67
CA LYS A 395 10.31 0.51 28.07
C LYS A 395 11.13 -0.35 29.03
N ALA A 396 11.97 -1.26 28.51
CA ALA A 396 12.95 -2.01 29.28
C ALA A 396 14.22 -1.19 29.61
N VAL A 397 14.40 -0.03 28.97
CA VAL A 397 15.50 0.91 29.27
C VAL A 397 15.14 1.74 30.49
N ARG A 398 15.94 1.69 31.56
CA ARG A 398 15.65 2.41 32.83
C ARG A 398 14.16 2.38 33.19
N PRO A 399 13.60 1.18 33.42
CA PRO A 399 12.16 1.00 33.48
C PRO A 399 11.52 1.82 34.62
N THR A 400 10.33 2.37 34.37
CA THR A 400 9.50 3.08 35.36
C THR A 400 8.20 2.35 35.64
N SER A 401 7.94 1.26 34.91
CA SER A 401 6.72 0.46 35.02
C SER A 401 7.05 -1.01 35.29
N ILE A 402 6.08 -1.72 35.90
CA ILE A 402 6.15 -3.18 36.09
C ILE A 402 6.36 -3.88 34.75
N MET A 403 5.58 -3.52 33.73
CA MET A 403 5.72 -4.12 32.39
C MET A 403 7.13 -3.95 31.83
N GLY A 404 7.69 -2.74 31.85
CA GLY A 404 9.05 -2.48 31.36
C GLY A 404 10.10 -3.26 32.15
N CYS A 405 9.95 -3.31 33.49
CA CYS A 405 10.82 -4.06 34.37
C CYS A 405 10.76 -5.58 34.12
N THR A 406 9.54 -6.15 33.91
CA THR A 406 9.43 -7.58 33.55
C THR A 406 10.17 -7.91 32.25
N LYS A 407 10.10 -7.04 31.24
CA LYS A 407 10.84 -7.23 29.98
C LYS A 407 12.36 -7.12 30.19
N ARG A 408 12.82 -6.22 31.05
CA ARG A 408 14.25 -6.13 31.41
C ARG A 408 14.76 -7.40 32.11
N VAL A 409 13.98 -7.96 33.03
CA VAL A 409 14.31 -9.27 33.67
C VAL A 409 14.39 -10.37 32.61
N CYS A 410 13.44 -10.41 31.64
CA CYS A 410 13.49 -11.36 30.54
C CYS A 410 14.78 -11.21 29.69
N GLU A 411 15.21 -9.98 29.41
CA GLU A 411 16.48 -9.75 28.69
C GLU A 411 17.68 -10.28 29.47
N LEU A 412 17.76 -9.95 30.77
CA LEU A 412 18.82 -10.44 31.65
C LEU A 412 18.86 -11.97 31.69
N TYR A 413 17.69 -12.61 31.81
CA TYR A 413 17.62 -14.07 31.83
C TYR A 413 18.03 -14.70 30.51
N ALA A 414 17.36 -14.30 29.43
CA ALA A 414 17.49 -14.92 28.12
C ALA A 414 18.92 -14.75 27.55
N LEU A 415 19.49 -13.53 27.59
CA LEU A 415 20.82 -13.26 27.04
C LEU A 415 21.95 -13.98 27.80
N ASN A 416 21.81 -14.14 29.11
CA ASN A 416 22.78 -14.86 29.92
C ASN A 416 22.70 -16.41 29.77
N LEU A 417 21.64 -16.94 29.11
CA LEU A 417 21.54 -18.36 28.70
C LEU A 417 22.28 -18.64 27.39
N SER A 418 22.71 -17.60 26.67
CA SER A 418 23.35 -17.77 25.36
C SER A 418 24.70 -18.51 25.47
N GLU A 419 24.87 -19.52 24.63
CA GLU A 419 26.11 -20.31 24.51
C GLU A 419 26.31 -20.77 23.05
N ALA A 420 27.44 -21.41 22.76
CA ALA A 420 27.81 -21.79 21.38
C ALA A 420 26.76 -22.61 20.63
N ASN A 421 25.98 -23.44 21.34
CA ASN A 421 24.95 -24.30 20.76
C ASN A 421 23.53 -23.73 20.90
N PHE A 422 23.37 -22.62 21.58
CA PHE A 422 22.10 -21.93 21.82
C PHE A 422 22.27 -20.42 21.74
N GLU A 423 22.18 -19.87 20.55
CA GLU A 423 22.33 -18.44 20.30
C GLU A 423 21.05 -17.71 20.71
N VAL A 424 21.15 -16.86 21.74
CA VAL A 424 20.04 -16.03 22.20
C VAL A 424 20.34 -14.57 21.89
N SER A 425 19.36 -13.87 21.32
CA SER A 425 19.42 -12.43 21.11
C SER A 425 18.07 -11.78 21.44
N CYS A 426 18.12 -10.51 21.81
CA CYS A 426 16.94 -9.69 22.08
C CYS A 426 16.92 -8.51 21.12
N VAL A 427 15.70 -8.05 20.75
CA VAL A 427 15.54 -6.89 19.87
C VAL A 427 14.59 -5.89 20.52
N ARG A 428 15.10 -4.71 20.87
CA ARG A 428 14.35 -3.56 21.39
C ARG A 428 13.85 -2.66 20.27
N PHE A 429 12.61 -2.24 20.35
CA PHE A 429 12.07 -1.16 19.55
C PHE A 429 10.95 -0.44 20.28
N GLY A 430 10.59 0.74 19.78
CA GLY A 430 9.52 1.57 20.37
C GLY A 430 8.12 1.17 19.90
N ASN A 431 7.23 2.15 19.76
CA ASN A 431 5.85 1.85 19.39
C ASN A 431 5.75 1.51 17.88
N VAL A 432 4.85 0.59 17.56
CA VAL A 432 4.51 0.27 16.18
C VAL A 432 3.12 0.81 15.83
N LEU A 433 2.98 1.36 14.63
CA LEU A 433 1.75 1.97 14.14
C LEU A 433 0.62 0.93 14.04
N GLY A 434 -0.57 1.32 14.45
CA GLY A 434 -1.77 0.47 14.31
C GLY A 434 -1.80 -0.78 15.20
N SER A 435 -0.88 -0.95 16.16
CA SER A 435 -0.91 -2.11 17.07
C SER A 435 -2.13 -2.09 17.98
N SER A 436 -2.69 -3.28 18.24
CA SER A 436 -3.89 -3.46 19.06
C SER A 436 -3.78 -2.74 20.41
N GLY A 437 -4.80 -1.93 20.75
CA GLY A 437 -4.85 -1.14 21.98
C GLY A 437 -3.88 0.04 22.06
N SER A 438 -3.19 0.40 20.97
CA SER A 438 -2.32 1.59 20.93
C SER A 438 -3.13 2.88 20.73
N VAL A 439 -2.43 4.03 20.75
CA VAL A 439 -3.04 5.36 20.69
C VAL A 439 -3.83 5.61 19.41
N ILE A 440 -3.36 5.14 18.26
CA ILE A 440 -4.03 5.35 16.97
C ILE A 440 -5.39 4.64 16.90
N PRO A 441 -5.52 3.33 17.15
CA PRO A 441 -6.82 2.66 17.24
C PRO A 441 -7.75 3.29 18.28
N LYS A 442 -7.20 3.72 19.43
CA LYS A 442 -7.98 4.40 20.46
C LYS A 442 -8.56 5.73 19.95
N PHE A 443 -7.72 6.59 19.34
CA PHE A 443 -8.19 7.85 18.78
C PHE A 443 -9.20 7.63 17.67
N LYS A 444 -8.97 6.64 16.80
CA LYS A 444 -9.92 6.27 15.75
C LYS A 444 -11.28 5.89 16.34
N ALA A 445 -11.32 5.01 17.33
CA ALA A 445 -12.57 4.63 17.99
C ALA A 445 -13.29 5.82 18.63
N GLN A 446 -12.55 6.76 19.27
CA GLN A 446 -13.11 7.97 19.84
C GLN A 446 -13.68 8.91 18.76
N ILE A 447 -12.96 9.08 17.65
CA ILE A 447 -13.40 9.88 16.50
C ILE A 447 -14.67 9.27 15.90
N ASP A 448 -14.68 7.96 15.65
CA ASP A 448 -15.83 7.26 15.05
C ASP A 448 -17.08 7.40 15.93
N ALA A 449 -16.90 7.35 17.26
CA ALA A 449 -17.96 7.53 18.25
C ALA A 449 -18.32 9.01 18.55
N ASN A 450 -17.73 9.99 17.86
CA ASN A 450 -17.87 11.43 18.14
C ASN A 450 -17.56 11.83 19.60
N LEU A 451 -16.57 11.16 20.21
CA LEU A 451 -16.13 11.44 21.57
C LEU A 451 -14.87 12.32 21.58
N PRO A 452 -14.61 13.07 22.67
CA PRO A 452 -13.34 13.77 22.88
C PRO A 452 -12.15 12.82 22.79
N LEU A 453 -11.06 13.26 22.15
CA LEU A 453 -9.81 12.51 22.19
C LEU A 453 -9.15 12.65 23.55
N THR A 454 -8.70 11.54 24.14
CA THR A 454 -8.08 11.57 25.48
C THR A 454 -6.57 11.40 25.37
N LEU A 455 -5.83 12.40 25.83
CA LEU A 455 -4.38 12.49 25.84
C LEU A 455 -3.87 12.57 27.27
N THR A 456 -2.78 11.87 27.60
CA THR A 456 -2.27 11.82 28.97
C THR A 456 -1.45 13.05 29.34
N HIS A 457 -0.71 13.64 28.42
CA HIS A 457 0.04 14.88 28.62
C HIS A 457 0.24 15.62 27.31
N PRO A 458 0.19 16.98 27.26
CA PRO A 458 0.33 17.74 26.02
C PRO A 458 1.71 17.56 25.36
N ASP A 459 2.77 17.34 26.14
CA ASP A 459 4.15 17.22 25.64
C ASP A 459 4.63 15.77 25.49
N ILE A 460 3.74 14.79 25.65
CA ILE A 460 4.12 13.39 25.50
C ILE A 460 4.56 13.10 24.06
N VAL A 461 5.71 12.45 23.93
CA VAL A 461 6.24 12.02 22.62
C VAL A 461 6.45 10.52 22.59
N ARG A 462 6.33 9.95 21.41
CA ARG A 462 6.61 8.51 21.16
C ARG A 462 7.30 8.34 19.82
N TYR A 463 8.10 7.31 19.72
CA TYR A 463 8.66 6.86 18.46
C TYR A 463 7.68 5.91 17.78
N PHE A 464 7.58 6.01 16.46
CA PHE A 464 6.70 5.13 15.68
C PHE A 464 7.42 4.50 14.49
N MET A 465 7.09 3.24 14.23
CA MET A 465 7.56 2.48 13.09
C MET A 465 6.40 1.65 12.51
N LEU A 466 6.44 1.34 11.23
CA LEU A 466 5.48 0.37 10.66
C LEU A 466 5.72 -1.02 11.25
N VAL A 467 4.65 -1.78 11.46
CA VAL A 467 4.76 -3.18 11.96
C VAL A 467 5.62 -4.02 11.02
N SER A 468 5.39 -3.90 9.70
CA SER A 468 6.15 -4.63 8.69
C SER A 468 7.63 -4.29 8.69
N GLU A 469 7.98 -3.01 8.89
CA GLU A 469 9.37 -2.55 9.02
C GLU A 469 10.03 -3.11 10.28
N ALA A 470 9.36 -2.98 11.43
CA ALA A 470 9.89 -3.48 12.71
C ALA A 470 10.20 -4.98 12.63
N VAL A 471 9.26 -5.76 12.10
CA VAL A 471 9.43 -7.21 11.97
C VAL A 471 10.54 -7.58 10.99
N GLN A 472 10.65 -6.88 9.87
CA GLN A 472 11.71 -7.13 8.91
C GLN A 472 13.09 -6.81 9.50
N LEU A 473 13.22 -5.71 10.26
CA LEU A 473 14.46 -5.38 10.97
C LEU A 473 14.77 -6.38 12.09
N VAL A 474 13.76 -6.92 12.79
CA VAL A 474 13.94 -8.03 13.75
C VAL A 474 14.50 -9.28 13.06
N LEU A 475 13.95 -9.67 11.93
CA LEU A 475 14.45 -10.83 11.16
C LEU A 475 15.87 -10.59 10.62
N GLN A 476 16.18 -9.35 10.26
CA GLN A 476 17.51 -8.93 9.81
C GLN A 476 18.52 -8.95 10.97
N ALA A 477 18.13 -8.46 12.16
CA ALA A 477 18.93 -8.57 13.38
C ALA A 477 19.16 -10.05 13.74
N ALA A 478 18.12 -10.88 13.66
CA ALA A 478 18.24 -12.32 13.87
C ALA A 478 19.22 -13.01 12.90
N ALA A 479 19.28 -12.54 11.65
CA ALA A 479 20.19 -13.08 10.63
C ALA A 479 21.66 -12.77 10.91
N ILE A 480 21.97 -11.66 11.58
CA ILE A 480 23.37 -11.25 11.91
C ILE A 480 23.77 -11.60 13.34
N ALA A 481 22.82 -11.99 14.19
CA ALA A 481 23.08 -12.34 15.59
C ALA A 481 23.98 -13.58 15.71
N LYS A 482 24.88 -13.53 16.68
CA LYS A 482 25.83 -14.61 17.05
C LYS A 482 25.59 -15.18 18.45
N GLY A 483 24.67 -14.56 19.20
CA GLY A 483 24.30 -14.91 20.57
C GLY A 483 24.89 -13.98 21.62
N GLY A 484 24.05 -13.57 22.58
CA GLY A 484 24.38 -12.64 23.67
C GLY A 484 24.17 -11.16 23.32
N GLU A 485 23.72 -10.84 22.09
CA GLU A 485 23.52 -9.45 21.67
C GLU A 485 22.12 -8.94 22.00
N LEU A 486 22.08 -7.68 22.39
CA LEU A 486 20.88 -6.88 22.50
C LEU A 486 20.85 -5.87 21.35
N PHE A 487 19.99 -6.10 20.40
CA PHE A 487 19.79 -5.18 19.28
C PHE A 487 18.77 -4.08 19.63
N VAL A 488 19.02 -2.88 19.11
CA VAL A 488 18.12 -1.73 19.24
C VAL A 488 17.82 -1.20 17.84
N LEU A 489 16.53 -1.13 17.50
CA LEU A 489 16.13 -0.60 16.21
C LEU A 489 16.10 0.93 16.24
N ASN A 490 16.66 1.56 15.22
CA ASN A 490 16.58 3.00 15.03
C ASN A 490 15.14 3.40 14.71
N MET A 491 14.49 4.11 15.62
CA MET A 491 13.07 4.50 15.49
C MET A 491 12.86 5.81 14.73
N GLY A 492 13.94 6.49 14.32
CA GLY A 492 13.87 7.80 13.67
C GLY A 492 13.50 8.92 14.64
N GLN A 493 12.72 9.89 14.17
CA GLN A 493 12.35 11.07 14.97
C GLN A 493 11.13 10.79 15.86
N PRO A 494 11.10 11.33 17.07
CA PRO A 494 9.94 11.22 17.94
C PRO A 494 8.77 12.05 17.42
N VAL A 495 7.55 11.58 17.67
CA VAL A 495 6.29 12.23 17.27
C VAL A 495 5.55 12.71 18.52
N LYS A 496 5.17 13.98 18.56
CA LYS A 496 4.31 14.54 19.61
C LYS A 496 2.88 13.99 19.44
N ILE A 497 2.34 13.38 20.50
CA ILE A 497 1.02 12.73 20.41
C ILE A 497 -0.11 13.76 20.24
N MET A 498 0.09 14.99 20.70
CA MET A 498 -0.83 16.10 20.43
C MET A 498 -0.95 16.36 18.91
N ASP A 499 0.17 16.44 18.19
CA ASP A 499 0.17 16.67 16.74
C ASP A 499 -0.48 15.50 15.99
N LEU A 500 -0.25 14.28 16.48
CA LEU A 500 -0.90 13.09 15.96
C LEU A 500 -2.43 13.17 16.14
N ALA A 501 -2.92 13.56 17.32
CA ALA A 501 -4.34 13.71 17.59
C ALA A 501 -4.98 14.77 16.66
N GLN A 502 -4.35 15.92 16.52
CA GLN A 502 -4.81 17.00 15.64
C GLN A 502 -4.87 16.55 14.16
N LYS A 503 -3.84 15.85 13.69
CA LYS A 503 -3.81 15.30 12.32
C LYS A 503 -4.91 14.26 12.10
N MET A 504 -5.19 13.41 13.07
CA MET A 504 -6.27 12.43 12.96
C MET A 504 -7.66 13.09 12.94
N LEU A 505 -7.89 14.14 13.73
CA LEU A 505 -9.12 14.95 13.70
C LEU A 505 -9.29 15.62 12.34
N LEU A 506 -8.22 16.16 11.78
CA LEU A 506 -8.23 16.79 10.47
C LEU A 506 -8.55 15.80 9.36
N LEU A 507 -7.86 14.64 9.33
CA LEU A 507 -8.09 13.58 8.35
C LEU A 507 -9.52 13.01 8.40
N SER A 508 -10.14 13.04 9.57
CA SER A 508 -11.53 12.58 9.76
C SER A 508 -12.59 13.65 9.48
N GLY A 509 -12.18 14.90 9.18
CA GLY A 509 -13.09 16.05 9.04
C GLY A 509 -13.77 16.49 10.36
N LYS A 510 -13.32 15.97 11.52
CA LYS A 510 -13.95 16.19 12.83
C LYS A 510 -13.12 17.10 13.74
N THR A 511 -12.60 18.19 13.19
CA THR A 511 -11.76 19.17 13.93
C THR A 511 -12.48 19.87 15.08
N HIS A 512 -13.79 19.78 15.15
CA HIS A 512 -14.61 20.33 16.25
C HIS A 512 -14.55 19.50 17.54
N LEU A 513 -14.06 18.25 17.47
CA LEU A 513 -13.95 17.41 18.67
C LEU A 513 -12.79 17.88 19.56
N PRO A 514 -13.03 18.07 20.88
CA PRO A 514 -11.99 18.54 21.79
C PRO A 514 -10.98 17.43 22.12
N ILE A 515 -9.76 17.87 22.48
CA ILE A 515 -8.72 17.00 23.04
C ILE A 515 -8.67 17.24 24.55
N LYS A 516 -8.95 16.19 25.34
CA LYS A 516 -9.00 16.24 26.79
C LYS A 516 -7.71 15.66 27.39
N ILE A 517 -7.05 16.43 28.25
CA ILE A 517 -5.86 15.98 29.02
C ILE A 517 -6.33 15.22 30.25
N THR A 518 -5.81 13.99 30.45
CA THR A 518 -6.23 13.09 31.54
C THR A 518 -5.20 12.92 32.65
N GLY A 519 -4.00 13.44 32.50
CA GLY A 519 -2.84 13.17 33.36
C GLY A 519 -2.09 11.90 33.00
N LEU A 520 -0.79 11.86 33.36
CA LEU A 520 0.05 10.66 33.13
C LEU A 520 -0.46 9.51 34.01
N ARG A 521 -0.34 8.29 33.47
CA ARG A 521 -0.73 7.05 34.14
C ARG A 521 0.42 6.52 34.99
N LYS A 522 0.11 5.64 35.93
CA LYS A 522 1.14 4.90 36.68
C LYS A 522 2.08 4.18 35.71
N GLY A 523 3.38 4.30 35.96
CA GLY A 523 4.42 3.68 35.13
C GLY A 523 4.64 4.33 33.75
N GLU A 524 3.87 5.37 33.37
CA GLU A 524 4.04 6.03 32.06
C GLU A 524 5.16 7.07 32.11
N LYS A 525 6.03 7.06 31.06
CA LYS A 525 7.07 8.07 30.85
C LYS A 525 6.57 9.20 29.95
N LEU A 526 7.03 10.41 30.20
CA LEU A 526 6.79 11.54 29.30
C LEU A 526 7.57 11.35 27.98
N PHE A 527 8.83 10.93 28.07
CA PHE A 527 9.74 10.64 26.97
C PHE A 527 10.25 9.20 27.09
N GLU A 528 10.25 8.45 25.98
CA GLU A 528 10.84 7.11 25.94
C GLU A 528 12.29 7.17 25.47
N GLU A 529 13.14 6.31 26.03
CA GLU A 529 14.55 6.23 25.74
C GLU A 529 14.83 4.99 24.88
N LEU A 530 15.56 5.17 23.79
CA LEU A 530 15.90 4.05 22.89
C LEU A 530 17.25 3.42 23.24
N LEU A 531 18.26 4.25 23.51
CA LEU A 531 19.63 3.86 23.80
C LEU A 531 19.96 4.10 25.26
N ILE A 532 20.82 3.25 25.83
CA ILE A 532 21.29 3.38 27.20
C ILE A 532 22.59 4.19 27.25
N ASP A 533 23.45 4.05 26.25
CA ASP A 533 24.79 4.60 26.23
C ASP A 533 25.23 5.04 24.83
N GLU A 534 26.17 6.03 24.78
CA GLU A 534 26.90 6.40 23.57
C GLU A 534 27.82 5.26 23.03
N LYS A 535 27.90 4.15 23.75
CA LYS A 535 28.69 2.96 23.44
C LYS A 535 28.00 1.97 22.52
N ASP A 536 26.73 2.19 22.17
CA ASP A 536 26.01 1.30 21.28
C ASP A 536 26.63 1.34 19.89
N ILE A 537 27.07 0.18 19.42
CA ILE A 537 27.79 0.04 18.15
C ILE A 537 26.79 -0.09 17.02
N GLN A 538 26.92 0.75 16.01
CA GLN A 538 26.15 0.61 14.78
C GLN A 538 26.59 -0.67 14.06
N THR A 539 25.64 -1.50 13.64
CA THR A 539 25.92 -2.68 12.83
C THR A 539 26.25 -2.28 11.38
N LYS A 540 26.44 -3.25 10.49
CA LYS A 540 26.52 -2.95 9.05
C LYS A 540 25.25 -2.31 8.46
N TYR A 541 24.18 -2.27 9.21
CA TYR A 541 22.91 -1.65 8.86
C TYR A 541 22.68 -0.40 9.71
N GLU A 542 22.43 0.75 9.08
CA GLU A 542 22.18 2.02 9.77
C GLU A 542 20.94 1.98 10.70
N SER A 543 20.01 1.08 10.41
CA SER A 543 18.76 0.93 11.16
C SER A 543 18.87 0.00 12.37
N ILE A 544 20.03 -0.63 12.62
CA ILE A 544 20.19 -1.61 13.70
C ILE A 544 21.47 -1.31 14.48
N PHE A 545 21.31 -1.01 15.75
CA PHE A 545 22.41 -0.90 16.72
C PHE A 545 22.53 -2.19 17.52
N VAL A 546 23.70 -2.44 18.07
CA VAL A 546 23.95 -3.57 18.97
C VAL A 546 24.65 -3.10 20.22
N THR A 547 24.16 -3.58 21.36
CA THR A 547 24.82 -3.47 22.66
C THR A 547 24.94 -4.86 23.28
N HIS A 548 25.82 -4.99 24.26
CA HIS A 548 25.97 -6.25 24.99
C HIS A 548 25.19 -6.19 26.28
N SER A 549 24.61 -7.33 26.67
CA SER A 549 23.96 -7.46 27.96
C SER A 549 24.99 -7.46 29.09
N GLU A 550 24.59 -6.92 30.23
CA GLU A 550 25.31 -7.10 31.47
C GLU A 550 25.32 -8.59 31.84
N LYS A 551 26.48 -9.08 32.26
CA LYS A 551 26.58 -10.43 32.79
C LYS A 551 25.96 -10.48 34.17
N CYS A 552 25.07 -11.45 34.40
CA CYS A 552 24.44 -11.69 35.69
C CYS A 552 24.66 -13.14 36.15
N ASP A 553 24.61 -13.35 37.45
CA ASP A 553 24.60 -14.71 38.04
C ASP A 553 23.23 -15.31 37.86
N LEU A 554 23.09 -16.28 36.92
CA LEU A 554 21.85 -16.98 36.64
C LEU A 554 21.29 -17.75 37.84
N LYS A 555 22.15 -18.26 38.75
CA LYS A 555 21.68 -18.96 39.96
C LYS A 555 20.96 -17.98 40.88
N LYS A 556 21.59 -16.82 41.14
CA LYS A 556 20.98 -15.76 41.92
C LYS A 556 19.70 -15.24 41.27
N LEU A 557 19.71 -15.00 39.95
CA LEU A 557 18.55 -14.53 39.21
C LEU A 557 17.38 -15.54 39.28
N ASN A 558 17.65 -16.83 39.17
CA ASN A 558 16.63 -17.88 39.33
C ASN A 558 15.98 -17.87 40.72
N LEU A 559 16.79 -17.71 41.78
CA LEU A 559 16.24 -17.60 43.14
C LEU A 559 15.35 -16.37 43.29
N GLN A 560 15.77 -15.22 42.77
CA GLN A 560 15.00 -13.99 42.78
C GLN A 560 13.71 -14.09 41.95
N ILE A 561 13.74 -14.77 40.80
CA ILE A 561 12.53 -15.04 39.99
C ILE A 561 11.56 -15.91 40.77
N ASN A 562 12.03 -16.96 41.45
CA ASN A 562 11.18 -17.82 42.27
C ASN A 562 10.57 -17.06 43.45
N GLU A 563 11.34 -16.19 44.12
CA GLU A 563 10.82 -15.30 45.14
C GLU A 563 9.74 -14.34 44.59
N LEU A 564 9.98 -13.77 43.42
CA LEU A 564 9.09 -12.85 42.73
C LEU A 564 7.73 -13.51 42.41
N LEU A 565 7.71 -14.77 42.02
CA LEU A 565 6.49 -15.52 41.70
C LEU A 565 5.58 -15.75 42.90
N HIS A 566 6.12 -15.76 44.12
CA HIS A 566 5.40 -16.03 45.36
C HIS A 566 5.18 -14.77 46.22
N SER A 567 5.71 -13.61 45.79
CA SER A 567 5.68 -12.40 46.55
C SER A 567 4.40 -11.58 46.36
N SER A 568 3.92 -10.97 47.42
CA SER A 568 2.91 -9.90 47.36
C SER A 568 3.48 -8.53 47.02
N ASN A 569 4.83 -8.34 47.11
CA ASN A 569 5.49 -7.06 46.86
C ASN A 569 6.38 -7.14 45.61
N VAL A 570 5.75 -7.33 44.48
CA VAL A 570 6.43 -7.49 43.15
C VAL A 570 7.38 -6.33 42.85
N ALA A 571 6.96 -5.08 43.11
CA ALA A 571 7.75 -3.91 42.73
C ALA A 571 9.09 -3.84 43.51
N GLN A 572 9.11 -4.25 44.77
CA GLN A 572 10.32 -4.24 45.60
C GLN A 572 11.34 -5.28 45.12
N ILE A 573 10.88 -6.50 44.79
CA ILE A 573 11.79 -7.54 44.29
C ILE A 573 12.28 -7.22 42.87
N LEU A 574 11.42 -6.66 42.03
CA LEU A 574 11.84 -6.18 40.71
C LEU A 574 12.94 -5.12 40.82
N ALA A 575 12.85 -4.21 41.80
CA ALA A 575 13.91 -3.20 42.06
C ALA A 575 15.22 -3.81 42.57
N GLN A 576 15.19 -4.97 43.24
CA GLN A 576 16.39 -5.70 43.62
C GLN A 576 17.07 -6.42 42.45
N ILE A 577 16.25 -6.91 41.48
CA ILE A 577 16.75 -7.59 40.28
C ILE A 577 17.28 -6.56 39.27
N VAL A 578 16.58 -5.42 39.14
CA VAL A 578 16.86 -4.35 38.18
C VAL A 578 17.09 -3.05 38.94
N PRO A 579 18.33 -2.73 39.33
CA PRO A 579 18.63 -1.56 40.15
C PRO A 579 18.23 -0.21 39.54
N GLU A 580 18.22 -0.15 38.20
CA GLU A 580 17.78 1.03 37.45
C GLU A 580 16.26 1.22 37.41
N PHE A 581 15.49 0.28 37.96
CA PHE A 581 14.02 0.40 38.03
C PHE A 581 13.59 1.46 39.04
N LYS A 582 13.00 2.53 38.52
CA LYS A 582 12.42 3.61 39.34
C LYS A 582 10.91 3.60 39.17
N HIS A 583 10.20 2.83 40.00
CA HIS A 583 8.76 2.66 39.89
C HIS A 583 8.01 3.97 40.03
N ASN A 584 7.34 4.43 38.98
CA ASN A 584 6.47 5.60 39.03
C ASN A 584 5.06 5.17 39.47
N SER A 585 4.88 4.96 40.79
CA SER A 585 3.63 4.47 41.36
C SER A 585 2.51 5.53 41.37
N LYS A 586 2.83 6.83 41.22
CA LYS A 586 1.87 7.93 41.33
C LYS A 586 1.41 8.51 39.99
N GLY A 587 2.11 8.24 38.87
CA GLY A 587 1.78 8.86 37.60
C GLY A 587 2.01 10.37 37.52
N THR A 588 2.74 10.93 38.48
CA THR A 588 3.12 12.36 38.50
C THR A 588 4.47 12.54 37.82
N VAL A 589 4.63 13.65 37.10
CA VAL A 589 5.88 14.09 36.46
C VAL A 589 6.94 14.36 37.52
#